data_378f22d536f792b7c39c48075ef9d2ae
#
_entry.id   378f22d536f792b7c39c48075ef9d2ae
#
_cell.length_a   1.000
_cell.length_b   1.000
_cell.length_c   1.000
_cell.angle_alpha   90.00
_cell.angle_beta   90.00
_cell.angle_gamma   90.00
#
_symmetry.space_group_name_H-M   'P 1'
#
loop_
_entity.id
_entity.type
_entity.pdbx_description
1 polymer ?
#
loop_
_entity_poly.entity_id
_entity_poly.type
_entity_poly.pdbx_seq_one_letter_code
_entity_poly.pdbx_strand_id
1 'polypeptide(L)'
;MTRPTRLILASLALVAAVTAAHAQPLQLPGAQPFNAPGTQQAAPSQPGAPAAPKPPSLPAIKIAGEDAILGKALHRHGHHGEAIFSKTATGYGLKLNLDGFQSANLVEPCAVSFGDAPLPVTALGRPAGVPRYKLEAPICPIVFDVLDGAFLVVEPAEPCVVQAAQCRIDPRGLWGPDARTVAGQAKEIERARGSAERAVREGYRTLTAKSDAVEQRVIAREQAGFSAERETICRDFQREGQFGFCGARITEARAASLRARLGLNTEPKPAAKPKPRPKPAPLPLSPTQ
;
A
#
# COMPACT_ATOMS: atom_id res chain seq x y z
N MET A 1 -29.33 -68.34 38.13
CA MET A 1 -30.26 -68.65 37.02
C MET A 1 -30.05 -67.64 35.89
N THR A 2 -29.21 -67.98 34.96
CA THR A 2 -28.74 -67.10 33.90
C THR A 2 -29.19 -67.66 32.55
N ARG A 3 -29.87 -66.89 31.77
CA ARG A 3 -30.17 -67.23 30.37
C ARG A 3 -29.41 -66.29 29.42
N PRO A 4 -28.71 -66.79 28.41
CA PRO A 4 -28.02 -65.98 27.43
C PRO A 4 -28.94 -65.63 26.25
N THR A 5 -28.98 -64.36 25.88
CA THR A 5 -29.69 -63.84 24.69
C THR A 5 -28.75 -63.90 23.50
N ARG A 6 -29.15 -64.61 22.47
CA ARG A 6 -28.45 -64.74 21.17
C ARG A 6 -28.54 -63.44 20.35
N LEU A 7 -27.40 -62.87 19.98
CA LEU A 7 -27.27 -61.83 19.00
C LEU A 7 -27.29 -62.41 17.58
N ILE A 8 -28.22 -61.98 16.77
CA ILE A 8 -28.34 -62.30 15.34
C ILE A 8 -27.55 -61.17 14.61
N LEU A 9 -26.45 -61.54 13.95
CA LEU A 9 -25.72 -60.70 13.04
C LEU A 9 -26.44 -60.71 11.66
N ALA A 10 -27.07 -59.60 11.33
CA ALA A 10 -27.56 -59.32 9.98
C ALA A 10 -26.49 -58.54 9.19
N SER A 11 -25.82 -59.22 8.25
CA SER A 11 -24.87 -58.60 7.33
C SER A 11 -25.60 -57.87 6.23
N LEU A 12 -25.64 -56.53 6.25
CA LEU A 12 -26.11 -55.71 5.15
C LEU A 12 -24.87 -55.37 4.24
N ALA A 13 -24.86 -55.98 3.06
CA ALA A 13 -23.91 -55.63 2.01
C ALA A 13 -24.34 -54.31 1.36
N LEU A 14 -23.60 -53.18 1.63
CA LEU A 14 -23.81 -51.88 0.99
C LEU A 14 -23.04 -51.85 -0.31
N VAL A 15 -23.72 -51.96 -1.45
CA VAL A 15 -23.16 -51.73 -2.79
C VAL A 15 -23.01 -50.23 -2.98
N ALA A 16 -21.77 -49.75 -2.91
CA ALA A 16 -21.43 -48.37 -3.24
C ALA A 16 -21.38 -48.19 -4.75
N ALA A 17 -22.41 -47.60 -5.34
CA ALA A 17 -22.38 -47.08 -6.70
C ALA A 17 -21.53 -45.80 -6.76
N VAL A 18 -20.33 -45.88 -7.31
CA VAL A 18 -19.49 -44.71 -7.58
C VAL A 18 -20.04 -44.02 -8.84
N THR A 19 -20.83 -42.99 -8.66
CA THR A 19 -21.18 -42.06 -9.73
C THR A 19 -20.02 -41.14 -9.96
N ALA A 20 -19.28 -41.32 -11.05
CA ALA A 20 -18.27 -40.40 -11.54
C ALA A 20 -18.94 -39.08 -11.93
N ALA A 21 -18.87 -38.07 -11.06
CA ALA A 21 -19.28 -36.72 -11.39
C ALA A 21 -18.30 -36.17 -12.44
N HIS A 22 -18.72 -36.10 -13.69
CA HIS A 22 -17.99 -35.39 -14.74
C HIS A 22 -18.10 -33.89 -14.42
N ALA A 23 -17.04 -33.30 -13.88
CA ALA A 23 -16.92 -31.86 -13.77
C ALA A 23 -16.81 -31.29 -15.19
N GLN A 24 -17.89 -30.71 -15.69
CA GLN A 24 -17.84 -29.94 -16.94
C GLN A 24 -17.09 -28.64 -16.65
N PRO A 25 -16.05 -28.31 -17.45
CA PRO A 25 -15.40 -27.01 -17.29
C PRO A 25 -16.39 -25.90 -17.67
N LEU A 26 -16.56 -24.95 -16.76
CA LEU A 26 -17.34 -23.74 -16.99
C LEU A 26 -16.74 -22.98 -18.19
N GLN A 27 -17.38 -23.06 -19.34
CA GLN A 27 -17.04 -22.24 -20.49
C GLN A 27 -17.69 -20.87 -20.31
N LEU A 28 -16.87 -19.87 -20.01
CA LEU A 28 -17.30 -18.46 -20.08
C LEU A 28 -17.55 -18.08 -21.55
N PRO A 29 -18.68 -17.45 -21.89
CA PRO A 29 -18.91 -16.94 -23.22
C PRO A 29 -17.83 -15.91 -23.59
N GLY A 30 -17.05 -16.19 -24.64
CA GLY A 30 -15.96 -15.32 -25.11
C GLY A 30 -14.55 -15.78 -24.81
N ALA A 31 -14.32 -16.90 -24.13
CA ALA A 31 -12.99 -17.49 -23.98
C ALA A 31 -12.60 -18.24 -25.25
N GLN A 32 -11.69 -17.69 -26.03
CA GLN A 32 -11.08 -18.41 -27.14
C GLN A 32 -10.08 -19.46 -26.61
N PRO A 33 -10.02 -20.67 -27.22
CA PRO A 33 -9.05 -21.68 -26.81
C PRO A 33 -7.62 -21.19 -27.05
N PHE A 34 -6.76 -21.35 -26.03
CA PHE A 34 -5.33 -21.14 -26.17
C PHE A 34 -4.77 -22.17 -27.18
N ASN A 35 -4.41 -21.69 -28.37
CA ASN A 35 -3.62 -22.48 -29.28
C ASN A 35 -2.18 -22.55 -28.75
N ALA A 36 -1.66 -23.76 -28.58
CA ALA A 36 -0.26 -24.02 -28.28
C ALA A 36 0.65 -23.36 -29.33
N PRO A 37 1.85 -22.85 -28.97
CA PRO A 37 2.74 -22.22 -29.93
C PRO A 37 3.27 -23.24 -30.91
N GLY A 38 2.67 -23.27 -32.08
CA GLY A 38 3.25 -23.88 -33.26
C GLY A 38 4.45 -23.04 -33.70
N THR A 39 5.53 -23.72 -34.07
CA THR A 39 6.74 -23.18 -34.69
C THR A 39 6.39 -22.17 -35.80
N GLN A 40 6.51 -20.89 -35.50
CA GLN A 40 6.39 -19.84 -36.51
C GLN A 40 7.67 -19.83 -37.36
N GLN A 41 7.55 -20.30 -38.59
CA GLN A 41 8.50 -20.08 -39.67
C GLN A 41 8.64 -18.56 -39.89
N ALA A 42 9.87 -18.05 -39.85
CA ALA A 42 10.15 -16.64 -40.10
C ALA A 42 9.66 -16.24 -41.49
N ALA A 43 8.69 -15.32 -41.52
CA ALA A 43 8.24 -14.70 -42.78
C ALA A 43 9.27 -13.67 -43.23
N PRO A 44 9.50 -13.49 -44.54
CA PRO A 44 10.44 -12.51 -45.06
C PRO A 44 9.99 -11.09 -44.71
N SER A 45 10.94 -10.26 -44.28
CA SER A 45 10.74 -8.85 -43.88
C SER A 45 10.16 -8.04 -45.05
N GLN A 46 8.92 -7.58 -44.94
CA GLN A 46 8.34 -6.59 -45.84
C GLN A 46 8.84 -5.20 -45.45
N PRO A 47 9.33 -4.39 -46.41
CA PRO A 47 9.66 -2.98 -46.17
C PRO A 47 8.35 -2.20 -45.97
N GLY A 48 8.15 -1.62 -44.78
CA GLY A 48 7.00 -0.78 -44.48
C GLY A 48 6.06 -1.26 -43.37
N ALA A 49 6.44 -2.26 -42.57
CA ALA A 49 5.65 -2.63 -41.40
C ALA A 49 5.56 -1.48 -40.39
N PRO A 50 4.35 -1.12 -39.90
CA PRO A 50 4.22 -0.11 -38.83
C PRO A 50 5.09 -0.51 -37.64
N ALA A 51 5.83 0.46 -37.09
CA ALA A 51 6.66 0.22 -35.89
C ALA A 51 5.83 -0.47 -34.83
N ALA A 52 6.37 -1.56 -34.27
CA ALA A 52 5.72 -2.31 -33.20
C ALA A 52 5.26 -1.35 -32.08
N PRO A 53 4.05 -1.52 -31.52
CA PRO A 53 3.57 -0.65 -30.46
C PRO A 53 4.60 -0.59 -29.34
N LYS A 54 5.02 0.62 -28.95
CA LYS A 54 5.87 0.81 -27.79
C LYS A 54 5.28 0.04 -26.62
N PRO A 55 6.08 -0.75 -25.88
CA PRO A 55 5.56 -1.46 -24.71
C PRO A 55 4.92 -0.43 -23.78
N PRO A 56 3.76 -0.75 -23.19
CA PRO A 56 3.04 0.18 -22.33
C PRO A 56 3.96 0.61 -21.18
N SER A 57 4.22 1.91 -21.10
CA SER A 57 4.95 2.48 -19.97
C SER A 57 4.08 2.35 -18.72
N LEU A 58 4.69 1.91 -17.60
CA LEU A 58 3.98 1.86 -16.31
C LEU A 58 3.34 3.21 -16.02
N PRO A 59 2.07 3.24 -15.57
CA PRO A 59 1.40 4.48 -15.20
C PRO A 59 2.24 5.26 -14.20
N ALA A 60 2.39 6.56 -14.42
CA ALA A 60 3.04 7.44 -13.47
C ALA A 60 2.23 7.45 -12.17
N ILE A 61 2.88 7.18 -11.03
CA ILE A 61 2.34 7.39 -9.70
C ILE A 61 3.07 8.55 -9.05
N LYS A 62 2.34 9.36 -8.29
CA LYS A 62 2.92 10.38 -7.43
C LYS A 62 3.44 9.66 -6.17
N ILE A 63 4.76 9.67 -5.96
CA ILE A 63 5.32 9.22 -4.70
C ILE A 63 5.45 10.45 -3.82
N ALA A 64 4.78 10.40 -2.69
CA ALA A 64 4.82 11.49 -1.72
C ALA A 64 6.22 11.60 -1.10
N GLY A 65 6.67 12.82 -0.93
CA GLY A 65 7.79 13.15 -0.06
C GLY A 65 7.30 13.61 1.30
N GLU A 66 8.24 14.03 2.12
CA GLU A 66 8.01 14.51 3.48
C GLU A 66 7.05 15.71 3.54
N ASP A 67 7.07 16.55 2.51
CA ASP A 67 6.18 17.72 2.39
C ASP A 67 4.69 17.35 2.47
N ALA A 68 4.35 16.11 2.12
CA ALA A 68 2.97 15.64 2.18
C ALA A 68 2.40 15.56 3.60
N ILE A 69 3.27 15.43 4.63
CA ILE A 69 2.87 15.29 6.04
C ILE A 69 3.40 16.40 6.96
N LEU A 70 4.30 17.27 6.46
CA LEU A 70 4.90 18.33 7.25
C LEU A 70 3.85 19.26 7.89
N GLY A 71 3.95 19.45 9.21
CA GLY A 71 3.12 20.35 10.00
C GLY A 71 1.65 19.94 10.09
N LYS A 72 1.28 18.77 9.60
CA LYS A 72 -0.10 18.28 9.67
C LYS A 72 -0.30 17.45 10.92
N ALA A 73 -1.42 17.66 11.60
CA ALA A 73 -1.88 16.77 12.65
C ALA A 73 -2.44 15.50 12.00
N LEU A 74 -1.83 14.36 12.28
CA LEU A 74 -2.23 13.05 11.80
C LEU A 74 -2.65 12.20 12.99
N HIS A 75 -3.70 11.42 12.80
CA HIS A 75 -4.29 10.58 13.84
C HIS A 75 -4.25 9.11 13.41
N ARG A 76 -3.95 8.22 14.34
CA ARG A 76 -4.03 6.79 14.10
C ARG A 76 -5.48 6.42 13.74
N HIS A 77 -5.65 5.74 12.62
CA HIS A 77 -6.97 5.43 12.03
C HIS A 77 -7.87 6.66 11.82
N GLY A 78 -7.28 7.88 11.76
CA GLY A 78 -8.00 9.13 11.52
C GLY A 78 -8.68 9.73 12.75
N HIS A 79 -8.53 9.15 13.96
CA HIS A 79 -9.23 9.66 15.15
C HIS A 79 -8.58 9.35 16.52
N HIS A 80 -7.49 8.57 16.57
CA HIS A 80 -6.80 8.24 17.81
C HIS A 80 -5.42 8.87 17.88
N GLY A 81 -5.04 9.33 19.05
CA GLY A 81 -3.74 9.96 19.28
C GLY A 81 -3.50 11.17 18.38
N GLU A 82 -2.29 11.68 18.38
CA GLU A 82 -1.87 12.76 17.49
C GLU A 82 -0.40 12.62 17.16
N ALA A 83 -0.05 12.82 15.89
CA ALA A 83 1.33 12.88 15.43
C ALA A 83 1.54 14.09 14.53
N ILE A 84 2.63 14.84 14.75
CA ILE A 84 3.01 15.98 13.93
C ILE A 84 4.46 15.82 13.48
N PHE A 85 4.66 15.62 12.18
CA PHE A 85 5.97 15.55 11.56
C PHE A 85 6.45 16.96 11.20
N SER A 86 7.65 17.33 11.60
CA SER A 86 8.15 18.70 11.45
C SER A 86 9.62 18.75 11.05
N LYS A 87 10.04 19.85 10.43
CA LYS A 87 11.44 20.18 10.24
C LYS A 87 12.06 20.63 11.55
N THR A 88 13.29 20.17 11.81
CA THR A 88 14.14 20.61 12.93
C THR A 88 15.43 21.22 12.39
N ALA A 89 16.26 21.75 13.26
CA ALA A 89 17.57 22.30 12.86
C ALA A 89 18.50 21.26 12.23
N THR A 90 18.35 19.98 12.60
CA THR A 90 19.24 18.87 12.19
C THR A 90 18.55 17.86 11.27
N GLY A 91 17.33 18.14 10.79
CA GLY A 91 16.59 17.22 9.93
C GLY A 91 15.09 17.23 10.17
N TYR A 92 14.53 16.09 10.55
CA TYR A 92 13.11 15.95 10.86
C TYR A 92 12.89 15.44 12.27
N GLY A 93 11.71 15.75 12.82
CA GLY A 93 11.25 15.24 14.10
C GLY A 93 9.78 14.89 14.08
N LEU A 94 9.37 14.04 15.01
CA LEU A 94 8.00 13.61 15.20
C LEU A 94 7.57 13.93 16.64
N LYS A 95 6.56 14.79 16.81
CA LYS A 95 5.82 14.91 18.06
C LYS A 95 4.73 13.85 18.05
N LEU A 96 4.60 13.10 19.16
CA LEU A 96 3.73 11.94 19.20
C LEU A 96 3.01 11.82 20.53
N ASN A 97 1.69 11.72 20.47
CA ASN A 97 0.80 11.38 21.58
C ASN A 97 0.04 10.11 21.21
N LEU A 98 0.11 9.09 22.05
CA LEU A 98 -0.49 7.78 21.81
C LEU A 98 -1.59 7.50 22.82
N ASP A 99 -2.76 7.13 22.34
CA ASP A 99 -3.82 6.55 23.16
C ASP A 99 -3.56 5.07 23.38
N GLY A 100 -3.97 4.57 24.53
CA GLY A 100 -3.83 3.18 24.92
C GLY A 100 -4.82 2.77 26.00
N PHE A 101 -4.55 1.63 26.63
CA PHE A 101 -5.32 1.10 27.74
C PHE A 101 -4.40 0.70 28.90
N GLN A 102 -4.91 0.84 30.12
CA GLN A 102 -4.17 0.43 31.31
C GLN A 102 -3.76 -1.05 31.21
N SER A 103 -2.51 -1.35 31.57
CA SER A 103 -1.97 -2.71 31.47
C SER A 103 -2.71 -3.71 32.34
N ALA A 104 -3.22 -3.25 33.50
CA ALA A 104 -3.99 -4.05 34.45
C ALA A 104 -5.48 -4.13 34.09
N ASN A 105 -6.01 -3.18 33.31
CA ASN A 105 -7.41 -3.08 32.93
C ASN A 105 -7.55 -2.55 31.51
N LEU A 106 -7.66 -3.44 30.54
CA LEU A 106 -7.68 -3.12 29.10
C LEU A 106 -8.95 -2.37 28.63
N VAL A 107 -9.89 -2.05 29.50
CA VAL A 107 -11.04 -1.20 29.17
C VAL A 107 -10.86 0.23 29.68
N GLU A 108 -9.90 0.48 30.56
CA GLU A 108 -9.59 1.81 31.10
C GLU A 108 -8.61 2.53 30.16
N PRO A 109 -9.01 3.69 29.58
CA PRO A 109 -8.16 4.42 28.66
C PRO A 109 -6.97 5.06 29.39
N CYS A 110 -5.84 5.15 28.70
CA CYS A 110 -4.67 5.92 29.08
C CYS A 110 -4.10 6.64 27.86
N ALA A 111 -3.24 7.62 28.08
CA ALA A 111 -2.51 8.30 27.02
C ALA A 111 -1.05 8.49 27.42
N VAL A 112 -0.16 8.41 26.43
CA VAL A 112 1.27 8.63 26.60
C VAL A 112 1.72 9.73 25.66
N SER A 113 2.30 10.80 26.21
CA SER A 113 3.00 11.82 25.44
C SER A 113 4.50 11.57 25.51
N PHE A 114 5.16 11.66 24.36
CA PHE A 114 6.62 11.55 24.26
C PHE A 114 7.32 12.90 24.41
N GLY A 115 6.69 13.86 25.04
CA GLY A 115 7.19 15.20 25.33
C GLY A 115 6.60 16.28 24.43
N ASP A 116 6.92 17.54 24.76
CA ASP A 116 6.40 18.72 24.04
C ASP A 116 7.21 19.02 22.77
N ALA A 117 8.51 18.70 22.78
CA ALA A 117 9.39 18.88 21.63
C ALA A 117 9.33 17.66 20.68
N PRO A 118 9.42 17.88 19.36
CA PRO A 118 9.53 16.76 18.41
C PRO A 118 10.78 15.93 18.68
N LEU A 119 10.62 14.61 18.81
CA LEU A 119 11.74 13.67 18.89
C LEU A 119 12.41 13.52 17.52
N PRO A 120 13.74 13.47 17.44
CA PRO A 120 14.44 13.31 16.18
C PRO A 120 14.10 11.98 15.51
N VAL A 121 13.98 11.98 14.20
CA VAL A 121 13.81 10.78 13.39
C VAL A 121 15.00 10.59 12.44
N THR A 122 15.39 9.33 12.24
CA THR A 122 16.47 8.95 11.34
C THR A 122 15.90 8.43 10.03
N ALA A 123 16.37 8.98 8.90
CA ALA A 123 15.97 8.51 7.58
C ALA A 123 16.61 7.14 7.28
N LEU A 124 15.81 6.16 6.86
CA LEU A 124 16.23 4.82 6.46
C LEU A 124 16.20 4.63 4.92
N GLY A 125 16.12 5.73 4.16
CA GLY A 125 16.02 5.68 2.71
C GLY A 125 14.62 5.29 2.22
N ARG A 126 14.55 4.54 1.10
CA ARG A 126 13.29 4.16 0.43
C ARG A 126 13.24 2.66 0.13
N PRO A 127 13.34 1.76 1.11
CA PRO A 127 13.44 0.32 0.88
C PRO A 127 12.23 -0.27 0.14
N ALA A 128 11.05 0.30 0.35
CA ALA A 128 9.80 -0.08 -0.32
C ALA A 128 9.34 0.96 -1.37
N GLY A 129 10.26 1.81 -1.87
CA GLY A 129 9.94 2.84 -2.85
C GLY A 129 9.33 4.11 -2.27
N VAL A 130 9.03 4.15 -0.98
CA VAL A 130 8.55 5.33 -0.23
C VAL A 130 9.55 5.71 0.86
N PRO A 131 9.61 6.99 1.30
CA PRO A 131 10.53 7.40 2.37
C PRO A 131 10.22 6.65 3.67
N ARG A 132 11.24 6.11 4.31
CA ARG A 132 11.14 5.41 5.60
C ARG A 132 11.95 6.10 6.66
N TYR A 133 11.37 6.21 7.85
CA TYR A 133 11.99 6.86 9.01
C TYR A 133 11.90 5.97 10.25
N LYS A 134 12.86 6.15 11.14
CA LYS A 134 12.87 5.54 12.46
C LYS A 134 12.83 6.62 13.54
N LEU A 135 11.90 6.49 14.47
CA LEU A 135 11.83 7.25 15.72
C LEU A 135 12.47 6.41 16.82
N GLU A 136 13.56 6.92 17.41
CA GLU A 136 14.25 6.29 18.54
C GLU A 136 13.59 6.67 19.87
N ALA A 137 12.32 6.27 20.05
CA ALA A 137 11.68 6.40 21.35
C ALA A 137 12.16 5.25 22.26
N PRO A 138 12.76 5.50 23.44
CA PRO A 138 13.43 4.48 24.25
C PRO A 138 12.55 3.29 24.63
N ILE A 139 11.25 3.52 24.79
CA ILE A 139 10.28 2.52 25.27
C ILE A 139 9.53 1.86 24.12
N CYS A 140 9.38 2.57 23.00
CA CYS A 140 8.62 2.12 21.83
C CYS A 140 9.25 2.70 20.56
N PRO A 141 10.34 2.11 20.06
CA PRO A 141 10.92 2.55 18.80
C PRO A 141 9.94 2.26 17.66
N ILE A 142 9.77 3.25 16.77
CA ILE A 142 8.76 3.20 15.70
C ILE A 142 9.46 3.37 14.36
N VAL A 143 9.21 2.45 13.43
CA VAL A 143 9.58 2.61 12.02
C VAL A 143 8.32 2.86 11.21
N PHE A 144 8.36 3.87 10.34
CA PHE A 144 7.19 4.24 9.54
C PHE A 144 7.56 4.67 8.12
N ASP A 145 6.63 4.42 7.21
CA ASP A 145 6.68 4.80 5.80
C ASP A 145 5.85 6.06 5.57
N VAL A 146 6.43 7.06 4.89
CA VAL A 146 5.70 8.29 4.53
C VAL A 146 4.91 8.07 3.26
N LEU A 147 3.62 8.39 3.32
CA LEU A 147 2.65 8.28 2.24
C LEU A 147 2.03 9.66 1.95
N ASP A 148 1.20 9.78 0.92
CA ASP A 148 0.57 11.07 0.58
C ASP A 148 -0.46 11.49 1.63
N GLY A 149 -0.08 12.46 2.48
CA GLY A 149 -0.91 12.96 3.59
C GLY A 149 -1.08 11.97 4.75
N ALA A 150 -0.22 10.95 4.86
CA ALA A 150 -0.27 9.94 5.89
C ALA A 150 1.11 9.33 6.17
N PHE A 151 1.24 8.53 7.22
CA PHE A 151 2.34 7.58 7.38
C PHE A 151 1.83 6.23 7.90
N LEU A 152 2.49 5.16 7.49
CA LEU A 152 2.19 3.80 7.91
C LEU A 152 3.27 3.31 8.88
N VAL A 153 2.88 2.95 10.10
CA VAL A 153 3.80 2.31 11.05
C VAL A 153 4.00 0.85 10.65
N VAL A 154 5.26 0.48 10.39
CA VAL A 154 5.68 -0.86 10.00
C VAL A 154 6.36 -1.63 11.13
N GLU A 155 6.90 -0.92 12.13
CA GLU A 155 7.41 -1.47 13.39
C GLU A 155 7.00 -0.56 14.55
N PRO A 156 6.74 -1.12 15.73
CA PRO A 156 6.89 -2.51 16.17
C PRO A 156 5.76 -3.42 15.64
N ALA A 157 6.00 -4.73 15.62
CA ALA A 157 4.97 -5.73 15.28
C ALA A 157 3.92 -5.89 16.39
N GLU A 158 4.29 -5.60 17.64
CA GLU A 158 3.45 -5.75 18.83
C GLU A 158 3.25 -4.41 19.54
N PRO A 159 2.15 -4.26 20.32
CA PRO A 159 1.95 -3.07 21.17
C PRO A 159 3.07 -2.93 22.21
N CYS A 160 3.40 -1.69 22.54
CA CYS A 160 4.39 -1.35 23.57
C CYS A 160 3.73 -1.19 24.96
N VAL A 161 4.46 -1.51 26.01
CA VAL A 161 4.03 -1.27 27.38
C VAL A 161 4.92 -0.21 28.04
N VAL A 162 4.33 0.93 28.36
CA VAL A 162 5.01 2.01 29.06
C VAL A 162 4.84 1.80 30.56
N GLN A 163 5.81 1.16 31.20
CA GLN A 163 5.73 0.73 32.59
C GLN A 163 5.48 1.91 33.57
N ALA A 164 6.15 3.05 33.35
CA ALA A 164 5.98 4.23 34.18
C ALA A 164 4.56 4.79 34.20
N ALA A 165 3.82 4.62 33.09
CA ALA A 165 2.44 5.06 32.95
C ALA A 165 1.44 3.90 33.13
N GLN A 166 1.91 2.67 33.36
CA GLN A 166 1.09 1.45 33.36
C GLN A 166 0.17 1.37 32.11
N CYS A 167 0.65 1.85 30.97
CA CYS A 167 -0.14 2.05 29.77
C CYS A 167 0.37 1.16 28.62
N ARG A 168 -0.51 0.39 28.02
CA ARG A 168 -0.27 -0.38 26.79
C ARG A 168 -0.75 0.43 25.61
N ILE A 169 0.20 0.84 24.77
CA ILE A 169 -0.02 1.67 23.58
C ILE A 169 0.20 0.85 22.31
N ASP A 170 -0.58 1.11 21.27
CA ASP A 170 -0.44 0.47 19.97
C ASP A 170 -0.23 1.53 18.88
N PRO A 171 1.00 1.75 18.41
CA PRO A 171 1.27 2.74 17.36
C PRO A 171 0.94 2.25 15.95
N ARG A 172 0.65 0.95 15.77
CA ARG A 172 0.50 0.31 14.46
C ARG A 172 -0.68 0.86 13.66
N GLY A 173 -0.59 0.70 12.33
CA GLY A 173 -1.62 1.09 11.39
C GLY A 173 -1.31 2.40 10.68
N LEU A 174 -2.30 2.89 9.94
CA LEU A 174 -2.17 4.13 9.19
C LEU A 174 -2.51 5.34 10.07
N TRP A 175 -1.60 6.30 10.06
CA TRP A 175 -1.79 7.64 10.65
C TRP A 175 -2.13 8.60 9.53
N GLY A 176 -3.29 9.22 9.61
CA GLY A 176 -3.81 10.09 8.56
C GLY A 176 -4.69 11.20 9.10
N PRO A 177 -5.24 12.02 8.20
CA PRO A 177 -6.11 13.13 8.57
C PRO A 177 -7.45 12.65 9.15
N ASP A 178 -8.14 13.54 9.82
CA ASP A 178 -9.49 13.32 10.33
C ASP A 178 -10.53 13.15 9.21
N ALA A 179 -11.72 12.66 9.56
CA ALA A 179 -12.80 12.41 8.61
C ALA A 179 -13.26 13.66 7.84
N ARG A 180 -13.19 14.84 8.44
CA ARG A 180 -13.61 16.10 7.80
C ARG A 180 -12.63 16.46 6.69
N THR A 181 -11.35 16.38 6.97
CA THR A 181 -10.27 16.60 5.99
C THR A 181 -10.35 15.59 4.84
N VAL A 182 -10.57 14.30 5.15
CA VAL A 182 -10.75 13.25 4.14
C VAL A 182 -11.96 13.53 3.26
N ALA A 183 -13.10 13.93 3.83
CA ALA A 183 -14.30 14.27 3.07
C ALA A 183 -14.06 15.41 2.07
N GLY A 184 -13.28 16.43 2.46
CA GLY A 184 -12.89 17.52 1.57
C GLY A 184 -12.05 17.09 0.36
N GLN A 185 -11.37 15.95 0.45
CA GLN A 185 -10.46 15.40 -0.58
C GLN A 185 -11.05 14.20 -1.34
N ALA A 186 -12.33 13.86 -1.15
CA ALA A 186 -12.92 12.61 -1.63
C ALA A 186 -12.68 12.35 -3.14
N LYS A 187 -12.84 13.38 -4.00
CA LYS A 187 -12.62 13.24 -5.46
C LYS A 187 -11.15 13.00 -5.83
N GLU A 188 -10.22 13.55 -5.06
CA GLU A 188 -8.78 13.35 -5.26
C GLU A 188 -8.39 11.95 -4.83
N ILE A 189 -8.86 11.51 -3.68
CA ILE A 189 -8.65 10.15 -3.15
C ILE A 189 -9.15 9.11 -4.14
N GLU A 190 -10.34 9.28 -4.71
CA GLU A 190 -10.90 8.36 -5.70
C GLU A 190 -10.02 8.27 -6.98
N ARG A 191 -9.55 9.41 -7.50
CA ARG A 191 -8.63 9.44 -8.65
C ARG A 191 -7.29 8.78 -8.32
N ALA A 192 -6.73 9.07 -7.16
CA ALA A 192 -5.47 8.49 -6.68
C ALA A 192 -5.59 6.97 -6.55
N ARG A 193 -6.69 6.47 -5.96
CA ARG A 193 -6.99 5.05 -5.85
C ARG A 193 -7.04 4.36 -7.21
N GLY A 194 -7.82 4.88 -8.15
CA GLY A 194 -7.92 4.30 -9.49
C GLY A 194 -6.58 4.30 -10.25
N SER A 195 -5.74 5.33 -10.06
CA SER A 195 -4.40 5.37 -10.63
C SER A 195 -3.47 4.32 -9.99
N ALA A 196 -3.48 4.22 -8.67
CA ALA A 196 -2.67 3.26 -7.93
C ALA A 196 -3.04 1.81 -8.26
N GLU A 197 -4.33 1.49 -8.36
CA GLU A 197 -4.81 0.16 -8.76
C GLU A 197 -4.34 -0.24 -10.16
N ARG A 198 -4.37 0.70 -11.12
CA ARG A 198 -3.81 0.44 -12.46
C ARG A 198 -2.30 0.21 -12.39
N ALA A 199 -1.59 1.02 -11.62
CA ALA A 199 -0.14 0.90 -11.45
C ALA A 199 0.26 -0.43 -10.79
N VAL A 200 -0.50 -0.91 -9.79
CA VAL A 200 -0.29 -2.23 -9.17
C VAL A 200 -0.49 -3.34 -10.18
N ARG A 201 -1.59 -3.33 -10.95
CA ARG A 201 -1.84 -4.36 -11.97
C ARG A 201 -0.73 -4.44 -13.02
N GLU A 202 -0.32 -3.28 -13.53
CA GLU A 202 0.72 -3.23 -14.56
C GLU A 202 2.10 -3.56 -14.01
N GLY A 203 2.42 -3.06 -12.80
CA GLY A 203 3.66 -3.39 -12.10
C GLY A 203 3.78 -4.89 -11.81
N TYR A 204 2.71 -5.50 -11.33
CA TYR A 204 2.62 -6.93 -11.10
C TYR A 204 2.87 -7.74 -12.39
N ARG A 205 2.16 -7.41 -13.49
CA ARG A 205 2.34 -8.08 -14.79
C ARG A 205 3.78 -7.98 -15.28
N THR A 206 4.34 -6.77 -15.24
CA THR A 206 5.69 -6.50 -15.72
C THR A 206 6.73 -7.22 -14.88
N LEU A 207 6.58 -7.22 -13.55
CA LEU A 207 7.49 -7.91 -12.64
C LEU A 207 7.44 -9.42 -12.87
N THR A 208 6.25 -9.99 -12.93
CA THR A 208 6.05 -11.43 -13.18
C THR A 208 6.65 -11.86 -14.53
N ALA A 209 6.47 -11.04 -15.58
CA ALA A 209 7.02 -11.36 -16.92
C ALA A 209 8.56 -11.32 -16.97
N LYS A 210 9.22 -10.61 -16.05
CA LYS A 210 10.69 -10.51 -15.97
C LYS A 210 11.32 -11.50 -15.00
N SER A 211 10.55 -12.18 -14.19
CA SER A 211 11.00 -13.06 -13.12
C SER A 211 11.01 -14.52 -13.55
N ASP A 212 11.88 -15.31 -12.93
CA ASP A 212 11.88 -16.77 -13.11
C ASP A 212 10.70 -17.45 -12.41
N ALA A 213 10.52 -18.75 -12.62
CA ALA A 213 9.39 -19.51 -12.09
C ALA A 213 9.32 -19.56 -10.55
N VAL A 214 10.45 -19.44 -9.85
CA VAL A 214 10.51 -19.43 -8.38
C VAL A 214 10.03 -18.09 -7.88
N GLU A 215 10.60 -17.01 -8.43
CA GLU A 215 10.24 -15.65 -8.08
C GLU A 215 8.79 -15.32 -8.45
N GLN A 216 8.29 -15.79 -9.59
CA GLN A 216 6.87 -15.64 -9.97
C GLN A 216 5.92 -16.17 -8.89
N ARG A 217 6.23 -17.32 -8.28
CA ARG A 217 5.42 -17.88 -7.18
C ARG A 217 5.45 -17.01 -5.93
N VAL A 218 6.60 -16.41 -5.61
CA VAL A 218 6.74 -15.48 -4.49
C VAL A 218 5.89 -14.23 -4.75
N ILE A 219 6.04 -13.62 -5.93
CA ILE A 219 5.29 -12.42 -6.34
C ILE A 219 3.77 -12.68 -6.32
N ALA A 220 3.34 -13.84 -6.82
CA ALA A 220 1.92 -14.22 -6.81
C ALA A 220 1.36 -14.37 -5.38
N ARG A 221 2.14 -14.98 -4.48
CA ARG A 221 1.76 -15.12 -3.06
C ARG A 221 1.67 -13.76 -2.37
N GLU A 222 2.64 -12.90 -2.56
CA GLU A 222 2.62 -11.52 -2.03
C GLU A 222 1.41 -10.74 -2.55
N GLN A 223 1.08 -10.88 -3.84
CA GLN A 223 -0.06 -10.19 -4.42
C GLN A 223 -1.40 -10.75 -3.90
N ALA A 224 -1.49 -12.05 -3.68
CA ALA A 224 -2.67 -12.66 -3.07
C ALA A 224 -2.86 -12.21 -1.62
N GLY A 225 -1.77 -12.07 -0.85
CA GLY A 225 -1.82 -11.58 0.54
C GLY A 225 -2.13 -10.10 0.66
N PHE A 226 -1.78 -9.31 -0.34
CA PHE A 226 -1.90 -7.83 -0.28
C PHE A 226 -3.32 -7.33 -0.01
N SER A 227 -4.35 -7.96 -0.58
CA SER A 227 -5.74 -7.53 -0.35
C SER A 227 -6.18 -7.73 1.10
N ALA A 228 -5.82 -8.85 1.70
CA ALA A 228 -6.12 -9.15 3.10
C ALA A 228 -5.32 -8.23 4.06
N GLU A 229 -4.05 -7.99 3.76
CA GLU A 229 -3.20 -7.05 4.52
C GLU A 229 -3.79 -5.64 4.50
N ARG A 230 -4.12 -5.12 3.30
CA ARG A 230 -4.76 -3.81 3.15
C ARG A 230 -6.07 -3.72 3.93
N GLU A 231 -6.92 -4.73 3.85
CA GLU A 231 -8.18 -4.77 4.60
C GLU A 231 -7.94 -4.75 6.11
N THR A 232 -6.95 -5.51 6.60
CA THR A 232 -6.58 -5.54 8.01
C THR A 232 -6.08 -4.18 8.50
N ILE A 233 -5.20 -3.51 7.74
CA ILE A 233 -4.66 -2.19 8.09
C ILE A 233 -5.75 -1.12 8.11
N CYS A 234 -6.70 -1.20 7.15
CA CYS A 234 -7.68 -0.14 6.93
C CYS A 234 -9.04 -0.36 7.60
N ARG A 235 -9.27 -1.51 8.21
CA ARG A 235 -10.57 -1.87 8.82
C ARG A 235 -11.10 -0.82 9.77
N ASP A 236 -10.22 -0.31 10.64
CA ASP A 236 -10.59 0.63 11.70
C ASP A 236 -10.39 2.09 11.29
N PHE A 237 -9.98 2.36 10.04
CA PHE A 237 -9.78 3.73 9.59
C PHE A 237 -11.11 4.45 9.45
N GLN A 238 -11.20 5.65 10.03
CA GLN A 238 -12.43 6.43 10.11
C GLN A 238 -13.02 6.71 8.72
N ARG A 239 -14.28 6.30 8.51
CA ARG A 239 -15.03 6.44 7.26
C ARG A 239 -14.36 5.80 6.03
N GLU A 240 -13.57 4.75 6.21
CA GLU A 240 -12.91 4.06 5.10
C GLU A 240 -13.93 3.57 4.06
N GLY A 241 -15.03 2.96 4.48
CA GLY A 241 -16.08 2.48 3.56
C GLY A 241 -16.71 3.59 2.70
N GLN A 242 -16.65 4.85 3.12
CA GLN A 242 -17.20 5.98 2.39
C GLN A 242 -16.17 6.65 1.46
N PHE A 243 -14.94 6.82 1.91
CA PHE A 243 -13.94 7.63 1.22
C PHE A 243 -12.76 6.83 0.68
N GLY A 244 -12.44 5.67 1.24
CA GLY A 244 -11.37 4.79 0.78
C GLY A 244 -9.96 5.40 0.90
N PHE A 245 -9.75 6.29 1.88
CA PHE A 245 -8.48 7.00 2.06
C PHE A 245 -7.33 6.03 2.36
N CYS A 246 -7.50 5.19 3.39
CA CYS A 246 -6.48 4.24 3.79
C CYS A 246 -6.16 3.27 2.65
N GLY A 247 -7.18 2.68 2.04
CA GLY A 247 -7.01 1.75 0.92
C GLY A 247 -6.28 2.38 -0.27
N ALA A 248 -6.53 3.66 -0.57
CA ALA A 248 -5.80 4.40 -1.59
C ALA A 248 -4.31 4.51 -1.25
N ARG A 249 -3.97 4.95 -0.01
CA ARG A 249 -2.58 5.14 0.45
C ARG A 249 -1.80 3.83 0.48
N ILE A 250 -2.39 2.75 0.98
CA ILE A 250 -1.74 1.42 0.99
C ILE A 250 -1.55 0.88 -0.44
N THR A 251 -2.50 1.14 -1.34
CA THR A 251 -2.36 0.73 -2.75
C THR A 251 -1.27 1.54 -3.48
N GLU A 252 -1.13 2.83 -3.20
CA GLU A 252 -0.03 3.67 -3.70
C GLU A 252 1.34 3.17 -3.20
N ALA A 253 1.44 2.81 -1.92
CA ALA A 253 2.65 2.22 -1.36
C ALA A 253 3.02 0.89 -2.06
N ARG A 254 2.04 0.03 -2.32
CA ARG A 254 2.25 -1.19 -3.10
C ARG A 254 2.73 -0.92 -4.52
N ALA A 255 2.14 0.06 -5.20
CA ALA A 255 2.57 0.46 -6.54
C ALA A 255 4.01 0.99 -6.53
N ALA A 256 4.40 1.78 -5.52
CA ALA A 256 5.76 2.27 -5.33
C ALA A 256 6.75 1.11 -5.11
N SER A 257 6.39 0.14 -4.28
CA SER A 257 7.21 -1.05 -4.03
C SER A 257 7.46 -1.89 -5.29
N LEU A 258 6.42 -2.12 -6.10
CA LEU A 258 6.57 -2.83 -7.37
C LEU A 258 7.47 -2.08 -8.36
N ARG A 259 7.37 -0.75 -8.42
CA ARG A 259 8.24 0.09 -9.25
C ARG A 259 9.69 0.03 -8.78
N ALA A 260 9.94 0.08 -7.48
CA ALA A 260 11.27 -0.04 -6.90
C ALA A 260 11.92 -1.38 -7.26
N ARG A 261 11.19 -2.48 -7.16
CA ARG A 261 11.65 -3.83 -7.58
C ARG A 261 11.95 -3.92 -9.08
N LEU A 262 11.27 -3.13 -9.90
CA LEU A 262 11.55 -3.04 -11.34
C LEU A 262 12.75 -2.14 -11.67
N GLY A 263 13.43 -1.56 -10.68
CA GLY A 263 14.54 -0.62 -10.86
C GLY A 263 14.10 0.73 -11.46
N LEU A 264 12.82 1.04 -11.40
CA LEU A 264 12.29 2.31 -11.88
C LEU A 264 12.47 3.35 -10.77
N ASN A 265 13.29 4.37 -11.04
CA ASN A 265 13.55 5.46 -10.09
C ASN A 265 12.24 6.05 -9.59
N THR A 266 12.05 5.95 -8.28
CA THR A 266 10.91 6.51 -7.56
C THR A 266 11.18 7.95 -7.12
N GLU A 267 12.38 8.50 -7.41
CA GLU A 267 12.67 9.90 -7.12
C GLU A 267 11.88 10.81 -8.06
N PRO A 268 11.16 11.80 -7.51
CA PRO A 268 10.61 12.87 -8.33
C PRO A 268 11.79 13.56 -9.01
N LYS A 269 11.85 13.51 -10.35
CA LYS A 269 12.79 14.37 -11.09
C LYS A 269 12.56 15.79 -10.61
N PRO A 270 13.57 16.51 -10.11
CA PRO A 270 13.41 17.90 -9.71
C PRO A 270 12.68 18.64 -10.84
N ALA A 271 11.59 19.32 -10.50
CA ALA A 271 10.86 20.10 -11.48
C ALA A 271 11.87 21.00 -12.23
N ALA A 272 11.97 20.81 -13.53
CA ALA A 272 12.86 21.62 -14.36
C ALA A 272 12.51 23.07 -14.07
N LYS A 273 13.50 23.87 -13.59
CA LYS A 273 13.30 25.30 -13.34
C LYS A 273 12.64 25.88 -14.58
N PRO A 274 11.55 26.66 -14.45
CA PRO A 274 10.90 27.28 -15.59
C PRO A 274 11.95 28.02 -16.41
N LYS A 275 12.06 27.73 -17.72
CA LYS A 275 12.92 28.51 -18.61
C LYS A 275 12.54 29.97 -18.45
N PRO A 276 13.51 30.89 -18.27
CA PRO A 276 13.23 32.31 -18.21
C PRO A 276 12.42 32.71 -19.44
N ARG A 277 11.30 33.36 -19.20
CA ARG A 277 10.44 33.87 -20.27
C ARG A 277 11.30 34.84 -21.13
N PRO A 278 11.36 34.73 -22.46
CA PRO A 278 12.08 35.67 -23.26
C PRO A 278 11.59 37.10 -22.94
N LYS A 279 12.53 38.01 -22.69
CA LYS A 279 12.19 39.44 -22.51
C LYS A 279 11.43 39.92 -23.74
N PRO A 280 10.34 40.67 -23.58
CA PRO A 280 9.66 41.30 -24.70
C PRO A 280 10.67 42.16 -25.50
N ALA A 281 10.66 42.04 -26.80
CA ALA A 281 11.44 42.89 -27.67
C ALA A 281 11.04 44.37 -27.47
N PRO A 282 11.99 45.34 -27.47
CA PRO A 282 11.63 46.75 -27.39
C PRO A 282 10.72 47.13 -28.55
N LEU A 283 9.64 47.85 -28.26
CA LEU A 283 8.75 48.41 -29.24
C LEU A 283 9.54 49.38 -30.15
N PRO A 284 9.34 49.33 -31.47
CA PRO A 284 9.97 50.31 -32.38
C PRO A 284 9.41 51.72 -32.07
N LEU A 285 10.32 52.66 -31.86
CA LEU A 285 10.00 54.08 -31.70
C LEU A 285 9.37 54.58 -33.02
N SER A 286 8.13 55.06 -32.93
CA SER A 286 7.47 55.75 -34.06
C SER A 286 8.24 57.03 -34.41
N PRO A 287 8.52 57.32 -35.70
CA PRO A 287 9.12 58.60 -36.09
C PRO A 287 8.10 59.72 -35.87
N THR A 288 8.50 60.72 -35.14
CA THR A 288 7.82 62.02 -34.97
C THR A 288 7.84 62.77 -36.31
N GLN A 289 6.68 63.11 -36.82
CA GLN A 289 6.49 64.14 -37.85
C GLN A 289 6.37 65.49 -37.18
#